data_7bc7e091687f41aec52a797fcc4094c0
#
_entry.id   7bc7e091687f41aec52a797fcc4094c0
#
_cell.length_a   1.000
_cell.length_b   1.000
_cell.length_c   1.000
_cell.angle_alpha   90.00
_cell.angle_beta   90.00
_cell.angle_gamma   90.00
#
_symmetry.space_group_name_H-M   'P 1'
#
loop_
_entity.id
_entity.type
_entity.pdbx_description
1 polymer ?
#
loop_
_entity_poly.entity_id
_entity_poly.type
_entity_poly.pdbx_seq_one_letter_code
_entity_poly.pdbx_strand_id
1 'polypeptide(L)'
;ARALEPQARLLAGQLQQLNAQALALTQGLEERLTLAIAPELLASRWTAPLAALAHEYPLLQVEVLTAPQVDALALLHSGRAQLALVFERPSIDGREGFQEVGTETLVAVMAPQHPVLVAARAAAMARGAAPEAAMLREEHLTTTRQIVVASRDLGQTDPRFVFARHHWRTDNHLAALGLIEAGLGWGWQPRALVQPRMAAGTLVEMPFENLSNGAALWVDV
;
A
#
# COMPACT_ATOMS: atom_id res chain seq x y z
N ALA A 1 49.79 14.42 -13.59
CA ALA A 1 48.42 14.81 -14.00
C ALA A 1 47.36 13.77 -13.57
N ARG A 2 47.51 12.42 -13.81
CA ARG A 2 46.54 11.37 -13.45
C ARG A 2 46.27 11.21 -11.94
N ALA A 3 47.28 11.52 -11.05
CA ALA A 3 47.12 11.35 -9.60
C ALA A 3 46.26 12.43 -8.92
N LEU A 4 46.06 13.58 -9.56
CA LEU A 4 45.27 14.70 -9.02
C LEU A 4 43.80 14.68 -9.49
N GLU A 5 43.45 13.88 -10.48
CA GLU A 5 42.12 13.82 -11.06
C GLU A 5 41.05 13.38 -10.04
N PRO A 6 41.28 12.36 -9.20
CA PRO A 6 40.32 11.98 -8.15
C PRO A 6 40.10 13.08 -7.11
N GLN A 7 41.17 13.78 -6.71
CA GLN A 7 41.09 14.88 -5.76
C GLN A 7 40.39 16.11 -6.36
N ALA A 8 40.60 16.40 -7.63
CA ALA A 8 39.91 17.48 -8.35
C ALA A 8 38.40 17.21 -8.45
N ARG A 9 38.02 15.96 -8.73
CA ARG A 9 36.60 15.55 -8.74
C ARG A 9 35.96 15.65 -7.36
N LEU A 10 36.67 15.26 -6.32
CA LEU A 10 36.19 15.38 -4.93
C LEU A 10 35.94 16.85 -4.56
N LEU A 11 36.89 17.75 -4.88
CA LEU A 11 36.77 19.18 -4.65
C LEU A 11 35.63 19.82 -5.45
N ALA A 12 35.47 19.42 -6.72
CA ALA A 12 34.36 19.88 -7.56
C ALA A 12 33.00 19.44 -6.94
N GLY A 13 32.89 18.21 -6.47
CA GLY A 13 31.70 17.72 -5.78
C GLY A 13 31.40 18.49 -4.48
N GLN A 14 32.44 18.79 -3.68
CA GLN A 14 32.29 19.59 -2.45
C GLN A 14 31.88 21.04 -2.75
N LEU A 15 32.38 21.64 -3.81
CA LEU A 15 31.98 22.99 -4.25
C LEU A 15 30.53 23.02 -4.73
N GLN A 16 30.11 22.03 -5.48
CA GLN A 16 28.70 21.89 -5.88
C GLN A 16 27.78 21.75 -4.66
N GLN A 17 28.19 20.97 -3.67
CA GLN A 17 27.46 20.76 -2.44
C GLN A 17 27.33 22.04 -1.63
N LEU A 18 28.43 22.81 -1.48
CA LEU A 18 28.42 24.11 -0.80
C LEU A 18 27.52 25.15 -1.53
N ASN A 19 27.57 25.19 -2.84
CA ASN A 19 26.71 26.08 -3.62
C ASN A 19 25.23 25.72 -3.47
N ALA A 20 24.87 24.44 -3.48
CA ALA A 20 23.51 23.97 -3.28
C ALA A 20 23.02 24.30 -1.85
N GLN A 21 23.88 24.14 -0.81
CA GLN A 21 23.56 24.55 0.57
C GLN A 21 23.34 26.06 0.68
N ALA A 22 24.19 26.88 0.07
CA ALA A 22 24.04 28.32 0.07
C ALA A 22 22.75 28.79 -0.62
N LEU A 23 22.38 28.14 -1.72
CA LEU A 23 21.10 28.37 -2.43
C LEU A 23 19.89 27.95 -1.58
N ALA A 24 19.94 26.81 -0.93
CA ALA A 24 18.88 26.32 -0.05
C ALA A 24 18.66 27.29 1.13
N LEU A 25 19.73 27.76 1.78
CA LEU A 25 19.68 28.75 2.86
C LEU A 25 19.12 30.09 2.39
N THR A 26 19.48 30.56 1.20
CA THR A 26 18.98 31.86 0.66
C THR A 26 17.53 31.77 0.19
N GLN A 27 17.05 30.60 -0.20
CA GLN A 27 15.66 30.38 -0.64
C GLN A 27 14.73 29.92 0.50
N GLY A 28 15.25 29.70 1.72
CA GLY A 28 14.46 29.21 2.85
C GLY A 28 13.90 27.80 2.62
N LEU A 29 14.56 27.00 1.79
CA LEU A 29 14.14 25.63 1.51
C LEU A 29 14.36 24.74 2.73
N GLU A 30 13.40 23.87 2.99
CA GLU A 30 13.52 22.88 4.05
C GLU A 30 14.61 21.87 3.71
N GLU A 31 15.50 21.59 4.66
CA GLU A 31 16.57 20.60 4.48
C GLU A 31 16.09 19.16 4.62
N ARG A 32 14.89 18.98 5.16
CA ARG A 32 14.33 17.66 5.48
C ARG A 32 12.86 17.58 5.15
N LEU A 33 12.49 16.48 4.49
CA LEU A 33 11.11 16.07 4.24
C LEU A 33 10.85 14.71 4.90
N THR A 34 9.89 14.63 5.80
CA THR A 34 9.40 13.36 6.34
C THR A 34 8.03 13.08 5.74
N LEU A 35 7.91 11.95 5.04
CA LEU A 35 6.69 11.45 4.43
C LEU A 35 6.19 10.24 5.20
N ALA A 36 4.96 10.28 5.71
CA ALA A 36 4.26 9.13 6.26
C ALA A 36 3.43 8.45 5.16
N ILE A 37 3.50 7.12 5.05
CA ILE A 37 2.79 6.37 4.00
C ILE A 37 2.00 5.23 4.64
N ALA A 38 0.72 5.12 4.29
CA ALA A 38 -0.08 3.94 4.62
C ALA A 38 0.50 2.70 3.91
N PRO A 39 0.71 1.56 4.61
CA PRO A 39 1.38 0.37 4.05
C PRO A 39 0.73 -0.17 2.77
N GLU A 40 -0.56 0.05 2.61
CA GLU A 40 -1.35 -0.32 1.44
C GLU A 40 -0.84 0.34 0.15
N LEU A 41 -0.29 1.54 0.27
CA LEU A 41 0.14 2.37 -0.85
C LEU A 41 1.60 2.13 -1.25
N LEU A 42 2.36 1.32 -0.48
CA LEU A 42 3.77 1.05 -0.78
C LEU A 42 4.02 0.33 -2.11
N ALA A 43 3.03 -0.39 -2.63
CA ALA A 43 3.12 -1.03 -3.94
C ALA A 43 2.78 -0.09 -5.11
N SER A 44 2.27 1.11 -4.84
CA SER A 44 1.93 2.12 -5.84
C SER A 44 3.19 2.89 -6.34
N ARG A 45 2.98 3.86 -7.24
CA ARG A 45 4.09 4.63 -7.84
C ARG A 45 4.53 5.85 -7.03
N TRP A 46 4.44 5.82 -5.70
CA TRP A 46 4.80 6.92 -4.81
C TRP A 46 6.27 7.38 -4.91
N THR A 47 7.16 6.52 -5.39
CA THR A 47 8.61 6.84 -5.50
C THR A 47 8.96 7.75 -6.68
N ALA A 48 8.11 7.83 -7.72
CA ALA A 48 8.41 8.62 -8.90
C ALA A 48 8.54 10.14 -8.62
N PRO A 49 7.64 10.78 -7.84
CA PRO A 49 7.81 12.15 -7.41
C PRO A 49 9.08 12.38 -6.59
N LEU A 50 9.44 11.43 -5.71
CA LEU A 50 10.68 11.54 -4.92
C LEU A 50 11.93 11.46 -5.77
N ALA A 51 11.93 10.67 -6.84
CA ALA A 51 13.05 10.62 -7.79
C ALA A 51 13.22 11.97 -8.50
N ALA A 52 12.13 12.61 -8.91
CA ALA A 52 12.16 13.95 -9.49
C ALA A 52 12.67 14.99 -8.48
N LEU A 53 12.15 14.94 -7.25
CA LEU A 53 12.55 15.83 -6.16
C LEU A 53 14.06 15.70 -5.83
N ALA A 54 14.57 14.48 -5.78
CA ALA A 54 15.98 14.22 -5.52
C ALA A 54 16.90 14.77 -6.65
N HIS A 55 16.41 14.84 -7.87
CA HIS A 55 17.13 15.44 -8.98
C HIS A 55 17.17 16.97 -8.89
N GLU A 56 16.05 17.57 -8.49
CA GLU A 56 15.91 19.04 -8.35
C GLU A 56 16.60 19.56 -7.07
N TYR A 57 16.49 18.81 -5.96
CA TYR A 57 17.00 19.15 -4.63
C TYR A 57 17.96 18.08 -4.11
N PRO A 58 19.20 17.97 -4.62
CA PRO A 58 20.11 16.86 -4.30
C PRO A 58 20.59 16.81 -2.86
N LEU A 59 20.37 17.86 -2.07
CA LEU A 59 20.74 17.92 -0.66
C LEU A 59 19.56 17.68 0.29
N LEU A 60 18.34 17.59 -0.25
CA LEU A 60 17.16 17.32 0.56
C LEU A 60 17.27 15.94 1.20
N GLN A 61 17.16 15.89 2.52
CA GLN A 61 17.07 14.64 3.26
C GLN A 61 15.61 14.18 3.29
N VAL A 62 15.36 12.97 2.81
CA VAL A 62 14.02 12.40 2.83
C VAL A 62 13.97 11.25 3.82
N GLU A 63 13.01 11.31 4.76
CA GLU A 63 12.66 10.21 5.65
C GLU A 63 11.29 9.66 5.25
N VAL A 64 11.18 8.36 5.07
CA VAL A 64 9.90 7.69 4.79
C VAL A 64 9.52 6.84 6.00
N LEU A 65 8.38 7.14 6.58
CA LEU A 65 7.78 6.41 7.70
C LEU A 65 6.57 5.63 7.18
N THR A 66 6.51 4.35 7.50
CA THR A 66 5.35 3.52 7.18
C THR A 66 4.53 3.26 8.44
N ALA A 67 3.26 3.60 8.40
CA ALA A 67 2.36 3.43 9.53
C ALA A 67 0.93 3.23 9.01
N PRO A 68 0.09 2.46 9.71
CA PRO A 68 -1.33 2.42 9.41
C PRO A 68 -1.93 3.81 9.26
N GLN A 69 -2.94 3.98 8.43
CA GLN A 69 -3.48 5.29 8.04
C GLN A 69 -3.70 6.24 9.22
N VAL A 70 -4.27 5.75 10.32
CA VAL A 70 -4.53 6.58 11.52
C VAL A 70 -3.22 7.06 12.15
N ASP A 71 -2.23 6.20 12.23
CA ASP A 71 -0.92 6.55 12.79
C ASP A 71 -0.15 7.49 11.84
N ALA A 72 -0.28 7.32 10.53
CA ALA A 72 0.29 8.23 9.53
C ALA A 72 -0.29 9.65 9.67
N LEU A 73 -1.60 9.77 9.88
CA LEU A 73 -2.27 11.05 10.15
C LEU A 73 -1.85 11.64 11.51
N ALA A 74 -1.66 10.81 12.54
CA ALA A 74 -1.15 11.27 13.82
C ALA A 74 0.28 11.83 13.71
N LEU A 75 1.13 11.22 12.85
CA LEU A 75 2.46 11.75 12.54
C LEU A 75 2.38 13.12 11.85
N LEU A 76 1.43 13.31 10.93
CA LEU A 76 1.17 14.58 10.27
C LEU A 76 0.70 15.64 11.29
N HIS A 77 -0.32 15.33 12.09
CA HIS A 77 -0.89 16.25 13.06
C HIS A 77 0.10 16.67 14.18
N SER A 78 1.02 15.79 14.52
CA SER A 78 2.09 16.11 15.50
C SER A 78 3.26 16.89 14.90
N GLY A 79 3.27 17.13 13.59
CA GLY A 79 4.38 17.77 12.88
C GLY A 79 5.63 16.86 12.74
N ARG A 80 5.51 15.57 13.07
CA ARG A 80 6.59 14.59 12.88
C ARG A 80 6.78 14.24 11.40
N ALA A 81 5.71 14.29 10.62
CA ALA A 81 5.73 14.22 9.16
C ALA A 81 5.16 15.52 8.56
N GLN A 82 5.70 15.96 7.43
CA GLN A 82 5.20 17.12 6.68
C GLN A 82 4.13 16.72 5.67
N LEU A 83 4.20 15.49 5.17
CA LEU A 83 3.23 14.92 4.23
C LEU A 83 2.77 13.54 4.72
N ALA A 84 1.53 13.18 4.41
CA ALA A 84 1.00 11.84 4.64
C ALA A 84 0.29 11.35 3.38
N LEU A 85 0.73 10.20 2.85
CA LEU A 85 0.06 9.53 1.73
C LEU A 85 -0.88 8.48 2.30
N VAL A 86 -2.18 8.68 2.16
CA VAL A 86 -3.25 7.92 2.81
C VAL A 86 -4.42 7.70 1.85
N PHE A 87 -5.34 6.81 2.21
CA PHE A 87 -6.62 6.71 1.51
C PHE A 87 -7.59 7.80 1.94
N GLU A 88 -8.59 8.04 1.09
CA GLU A 88 -9.74 8.88 1.38
C GLU A 88 -10.35 8.60 2.77
N ARG A 89 -10.84 9.64 3.40
CA ARG A 89 -11.44 9.57 4.72
C ARG A 89 -12.90 9.99 4.69
N PRO A 90 -13.75 9.40 5.55
CA PRO A 90 -15.16 9.81 5.66
C PRO A 90 -15.34 11.27 6.11
N SER A 91 -14.35 11.82 6.83
CA SER A 91 -14.35 13.20 7.28
C SER A 91 -12.91 13.77 7.27
N ILE A 92 -12.78 15.03 6.91
CA ILE A 92 -11.52 15.77 6.95
C ILE A 92 -11.53 16.61 8.22
N ASP A 93 -10.44 16.53 8.97
CA ASP A 93 -10.23 17.34 10.15
C ASP A 93 -9.68 18.71 9.76
N GLY A 94 -10.34 19.68 9.40
CA GLY A 94 -9.94 21.02 8.90
C GLY A 94 -8.59 21.59 9.33
N ARG A 95 -7.75 20.82 10.03
CA ARG A 95 -6.36 21.15 10.41
C ARG A 95 -5.34 20.80 9.33
N GLU A 96 -5.74 20.11 8.29
CA GLU A 96 -4.88 19.64 7.21
C GLU A 96 -5.43 20.06 5.85
N GLY A 97 -4.53 20.38 4.91
CA GLY A 97 -4.84 20.40 3.50
C GLY A 97 -4.77 18.98 2.94
N PHE A 98 -5.47 18.71 1.87
CA PHE A 98 -5.35 17.46 1.14
C PHE A 98 -5.40 17.71 -0.35
N GLN A 99 -4.76 16.81 -1.09
CA GLN A 99 -4.84 16.76 -2.55
C GLN A 99 -4.96 15.33 -2.99
N GLU A 100 -5.98 15.03 -3.80
CA GLU A 100 -6.10 13.75 -4.46
C GLU A 100 -4.95 13.56 -5.47
N VAL A 101 -4.24 12.45 -5.36
CA VAL A 101 -3.09 12.12 -6.22
C VAL A 101 -3.30 10.87 -7.06
N GLY A 102 -4.37 10.13 -6.82
CA GLY A 102 -4.70 8.95 -7.60
C GLY A 102 -5.71 8.04 -6.97
N THR A 103 -5.75 6.80 -7.44
CA THR A 103 -6.62 5.73 -6.92
C THR A 103 -5.81 4.45 -6.76
N GLU A 104 -6.15 3.67 -5.73
CA GLU A 104 -5.69 2.29 -5.57
C GLU A 104 -6.90 1.36 -5.51
N THR A 105 -6.76 0.15 -6.02
CA THR A 105 -7.83 -0.84 -6.01
C THR A 105 -7.49 -1.94 -5.02
N LEU A 106 -8.34 -2.12 -4.03
CA LEU A 106 -8.30 -3.31 -3.17
C LEU A 106 -9.08 -4.44 -3.83
N VAL A 107 -8.52 -5.63 -3.81
CA VAL A 107 -9.15 -6.85 -4.35
C VAL A 107 -9.17 -7.94 -3.28
N ALA A 108 -10.26 -8.70 -3.24
CA ALA A 108 -10.35 -9.87 -2.39
C ALA A 108 -9.60 -11.04 -3.03
N VAL A 109 -8.63 -11.58 -2.32
CA VAL A 109 -7.78 -12.67 -2.81
C VAL A 109 -7.76 -13.85 -1.82
N MET A 110 -7.50 -15.03 -2.35
CA MET A 110 -7.29 -16.26 -1.58
C MET A 110 -6.27 -17.17 -2.26
N ALA A 111 -5.79 -18.19 -1.53
CA ALA A 111 -4.96 -19.22 -2.11
C ALA A 111 -5.75 -20.12 -3.08
N PRO A 112 -5.18 -20.55 -4.21
CA PRO A 112 -5.88 -21.40 -5.18
C PRO A 112 -6.28 -22.77 -4.61
N GLN A 113 -5.58 -23.27 -3.57
CA GLN A 113 -5.86 -24.50 -2.85
C GLN A 113 -6.83 -24.32 -1.67
N HIS A 114 -7.35 -23.11 -1.42
CA HIS A 114 -8.29 -22.88 -0.32
C HIS A 114 -9.53 -23.74 -0.46
N PRO A 115 -9.98 -24.45 0.61
CA PRO A 115 -11.06 -25.45 0.53
C PRO A 115 -12.36 -24.94 -0.13
N VAL A 116 -12.74 -23.70 0.13
CA VAL A 116 -13.93 -23.08 -0.45
C VAL A 116 -13.82 -22.98 -1.98
N LEU A 117 -12.66 -22.55 -2.48
CA LEU A 117 -12.44 -22.43 -3.93
C LEU A 117 -12.33 -23.80 -4.59
N VAL A 118 -11.66 -24.75 -3.93
CA VAL A 118 -11.58 -26.15 -4.42
C VAL A 118 -12.96 -26.76 -4.52
N ALA A 119 -13.82 -26.58 -3.52
CA ALA A 119 -15.20 -27.05 -3.53
C ALA A 119 -16.04 -26.38 -4.65
N ALA A 120 -15.87 -25.07 -4.85
CA ALA A 120 -16.57 -24.35 -5.92
C ALA A 120 -16.15 -24.84 -7.33
N ARG A 121 -14.85 -25.10 -7.53
CA ARG A 121 -14.32 -25.68 -8.77
C ARG A 121 -14.85 -27.09 -9.03
N ALA A 122 -14.85 -27.94 -8.00
CA ALA A 122 -15.43 -29.28 -8.11
C ALA A 122 -16.91 -29.24 -8.45
N ALA A 123 -17.68 -28.32 -7.85
CA ALA A 123 -19.09 -28.15 -8.18
C ALA A 123 -19.30 -27.61 -9.61
N ALA A 124 -18.42 -26.77 -10.15
CA ALA A 124 -18.47 -26.32 -11.53
C ALA A 124 -18.23 -27.48 -12.49
N MET A 125 -17.21 -28.30 -12.24
CA MET A 125 -16.89 -29.49 -13.02
C MET A 125 -18.04 -30.52 -13.01
N ALA A 126 -18.68 -30.73 -11.87
CA ALA A 126 -19.83 -31.63 -11.76
C ALA A 126 -21.04 -31.18 -12.60
N ARG A 127 -21.11 -29.90 -12.93
CA ARG A 127 -22.11 -29.31 -13.86
C ARG A 127 -21.65 -29.28 -15.31
N GLY A 128 -20.49 -29.87 -15.62
CA GLY A 128 -19.91 -29.87 -16.97
C GLY A 128 -19.25 -28.55 -17.37
N ALA A 129 -18.98 -27.64 -16.41
CA ALA A 129 -18.28 -26.38 -16.65
C ALA A 129 -16.76 -26.53 -16.37
N ALA A 130 -15.97 -25.64 -16.96
CA ALA A 130 -14.54 -25.57 -16.66
C ALA A 130 -14.29 -25.12 -15.20
N PRO A 131 -13.19 -25.53 -14.53
CA PRO A 131 -12.87 -25.12 -13.16
C PRO A 131 -12.79 -23.60 -12.99
N GLU A 132 -12.38 -22.88 -14.03
CA GLU A 132 -12.28 -21.41 -14.07
C GLU A 132 -13.65 -20.72 -14.05
N ALA A 133 -14.71 -21.44 -14.38
CA ALA A 133 -16.11 -20.97 -14.29
C ALA A 133 -16.67 -21.10 -12.85
N ALA A 134 -15.86 -21.53 -11.89
CA ALA A 134 -16.25 -21.56 -10.48
C ALA A 134 -16.50 -20.15 -9.97
N MET A 135 -17.66 -19.94 -9.36
CA MET A 135 -18.05 -18.66 -8.79
C MET A 135 -18.32 -18.81 -7.28
N LEU A 136 -17.99 -17.78 -6.54
CA LEU A 136 -18.27 -17.65 -5.12
C LEU A 136 -19.45 -16.69 -4.91
N ARG A 137 -20.15 -16.85 -3.80
CA ARG A 137 -21.23 -15.97 -3.38
C ARG A 137 -20.81 -15.15 -2.16
N GLU A 138 -21.53 -14.08 -1.88
CA GLU A 138 -21.30 -13.24 -0.72
C GLU A 138 -21.29 -14.03 0.60
N GLU A 139 -22.11 -15.07 0.72
CA GLU A 139 -22.12 -15.95 1.90
C GLU A 139 -20.75 -16.60 2.20
N HIS A 140 -19.93 -16.83 1.16
CA HIS A 140 -18.57 -17.35 1.33
C HIS A 140 -17.64 -16.32 1.97
N LEU A 141 -17.86 -15.01 1.75
CA LEU A 141 -17.11 -13.95 2.44
C LEU A 141 -17.40 -13.96 3.95
N THR A 142 -18.65 -14.11 4.32
CA THR A 142 -19.09 -14.01 5.71
C THR A 142 -18.76 -15.25 6.53
N THR A 143 -18.74 -16.44 5.90
CA THR A 143 -18.52 -17.72 6.57
C THR A 143 -17.08 -18.22 6.53
N THR A 144 -16.28 -17.73 5.58
CA THR A 144 -14.87 -18.08 5.45
C THR A 144 -14.02 -17.11 6.25
N ARG A 145 -13.00 -17.63 6.98
CA ARG A 145 -12.09 -16.77 7.74
C ARG A 145 -11.49 -15.67 6.88
N GLN A 146 -11.56 -14.44 7.38
CA GLN A 146 -10.92 -13.27 6.77
C GLN A 146 -9.61 -12.93 7.46
N ILE A 147 -8.60 -12.56 6.69
CA ILE A 147 -7.37 -11.96 7.18
C ILE A 147 -7.50 -10.45 6.98
N VAL A 148 -7.63 -9.71 8.09
CA VAL A 148 -7.88 -8.27 8.08
C VAL A 148 -6.57 -7.53 8.36
N VAL A 149 -6.19 -6.64 7.47
CA VAL A 149 -5.14 -5.64 7.76
C VAL A 149 -5.82 -4.43 8.42
N ALA A 150 -5.36 -4.08 9.59
CA ALA A 150 -6.03 -3.07 10.41
C ALA A 150 -5.02 -2.31 11.26
N SER A 151 -5.39 -1.09 11.67
CA SER A 151 -4.64 -0.32 12.67
C SER A 151 -4.41 -1.13 13.94
N ARG A 152 -3.36 -0.81 14.67
CA ARG A 152 -3.08 -1.33 16.03
C ARG A 152 -4.16 -0.93 17.01
N ASP A 153 -4.79 0.21 16.79
CA ASP A 153 -5.97 0.62 17.54
C ASP A 153 -7.22 -0.11 17.00
N LEU A 154 -7.79 -0.97 17.84
CA LEU A 154 -8.95 -1.80 17.50
C LEU A 154 -10.20 -0.99 17.14
N GLY A 155 -10.35 0.23 17.67
CA GLY A 155 -11.46 1.14 17.37
C GLY A 155 -11.37 1.79 15.98
N GLN A 156 -10.24 1.68 15.31
CA GLN A 156 -9.93 2.43 14.09
C GLN A 156 -9.91 1.54 12.82
N THR A 157 -10.41 0.31 12.91
CA THR A 157 -10.54 -0.55 11.72
C THR A 157 -11.71 -0.07 10.88
N ASP A 158 -11.50 0.16 9.59
CA ASP A 158 -12.57 0.53 8.68
C ASP A 158 -13.57 -0.63 8.53
N PRO A 159 -14.81 -0.48 9.02
CA PRO A 159 -15.80 -1.55 8.98
C PRO A 159 -16.23 -1.94 7.57
N ARG A 160 -16.00 -1.09 6.56
CA ARG A 160 -16.34 -1.35 5.16
C ARG A 160 -15.62 -2.59 4.61
N PHE A 161 -14.47 -2.96 5.20
CA PHE A 161 -13.63 -4.07 4.75
C PHE A 161 -13.67 -5.29 5.67
N VAL A 162 -14.53 -5.31 6.68
CA VAL A 162 -14.69 -6.45 7.59
C VAL A 162 -16.02 -7.15 7.32
N PHE A 163 -15.97 -8.29 6.66
CA PHE A 163 -17.15 -9.07 6.24
C PHE A 163 -17.36 -10.33 7.07
N ALA A 164 -16.28 -11.03 7.40
CA ALA A 164 -16.36 -12.32 8.04
C ALA A 164 -16.59 -12.21 9.56
N ARG A 165 -17.43 -13.12 10.09
CA ARG A 165 -17.64 -13.26 11.54
C ARG A 165 -16.36 -13.71 12.26
N HIS A 166 -15.57 -14.56 11.60
CA HIS A 166 -14.29 -15.05 12.09
C HIS A 166 -13.16 -14.42 11.29
N HIS A 167 -12.32 -13.64 11.94
CA HIS A 167 -11.19 -12.99 11.28
C HIS A 167 -9.94 -13.03 12.16
N TRP A 168 -8.79 -13.09 11.48
CA TRP A 168 -7.50 -12.83 12.08
C TRP A 168 -7.04 -11.43 11.66
N ARG A 169 -6.30 -10.77 12.53
CA ARG A 169 -5.85 -9.39 12.31
C ARG A 169 -4.34 -9.30 12.27
N THR A 170 -3.84 -8.41 11.44
CA THR A 170 -2.45 -7.99 11.37
C THR A 170 -2.39 -6.51 11.01
N ASP A 171 -1.31 -5.85 11.35
CA ASP A 171 -1.01 -4.47 10.94
C ASP A 171 -0.10 -4.40 9.71
N ASN A 172 0.13 -5.53 9.04
CA ASN A 172 1.09 -5.64 7.95
C ASN A 172 0.56 -6.48 6.78
N HIS A 173 0.57 -5.91 5.58
CA HIS A 173 0.12 -6.58 4.36
C HIS A 173 0.97 -7.79 3.98
N LEU A 174 2.29 -7.80 4.26
CA LEU A 174 3.14 -8.96 3.97
C LEU A 174 2.79 -10.13 4.89
N ALA A 175 2.49 -9.85 6.17
CA ALA A 175 2.02 -10.89 7.08
C ALA A 175 0.65 -11.43 6.64
N ALA A 176 -0.28 -10.54 6.25
CA ALA A 176 -1.58 -10.95 5.71
C ALA A 176 -1.43 -11.84 4.47
N LEU A 177 -0.55 -11.45 3.53
CA LEU A 177 -0.28 -12.25 2.33
C LEU A 177 0.25 -13.64 2.66
N GLY A 178 1.20 -13.76 3.59
CA GLY A 178 1.71 -15.05 4.02
C GLY A 178 0.61 -15.95 4.61
N LEU A 179 -0.31 -15.39 5.39
CA LEU A 179 -1.46 -16.13 5.93
C LEU A 179 -2.44 -16.56 4.83
N ILE A 180 -2.70 -15.69 3.87
CA ILE A 180 -3.60 -15.98 2.74
C ILE A 180 -2.98 -17.05 1.82
N GLU A 181 -1.69 -16.93 1.45
CA GLU A 181 -0.98 -17.91 0.62
C GLU A 181 -0.89 -19.29 1.29
N ALA A 182 -0.81 -19.33 2.62
CA ALA A 182 -0.90 -20.56 3.40
C ALA A 182 -2.32 -21.19 3.42
N GLY A 183 -3.31 -20.57 2.78
CA GLY A 183 -4.69 -21.05 2.72
C GLY A 183 -5.49 -20.88 4.01
N LEU A 184 -5.06 -20.00 4.92
CA LEU A 184 -5.70 -19.80 6.22
C LEU A 184 -6.95 -18.92 6.16
N GLY A 185 -7.19 -18.28 5.02
CA GLY A 185 -8.36 -17.44 4.79
C GLY A 185 -8.24 -16.62 3.51
N TRP A 186 -9.07 -15.60 3.40
CA TRP A 186 -9.08 -14.63 2.33
C TRP A 186 -8.86 -13.22 2.89
N GLY A 187 -8.51 -12.24 2.06
CA GLY A 187 -8.37 -10.85 2.52
C GLY A 187 -8.37 -9.84 1.40
N TRP A 188 -8.69 -8.60 1.75
CA TRP A 188 -8.53 -7.44 0.88
C TRP A 188 -7.06 -7.04 0.81
N GLN A 189 -6.54 -6.90 -0.40
CA GLN A 189 -5.16 -6.54 -0.64
C GLN A 189 -5.05 -5.55 -1.81
N PRO A 190 -4.11 -4.61 -1.78
CA PRO A 190 -3.84 -3.74 -2.93
C PRO A 190 -3.55 -4.56 -4.19
N ARG A 191 -4.23 -4.24 -5.29
CA ARG A 191 -4.05 -4.96 -6.56
C ARG A 191 -2.59 -4.94 -7.01
N ALA A 192 -1.92 -3.80 -6.90
CA ALA A 192 -0.50 -3.67 -7.24
C ALA A 192 0.38 -4.64 -6.45
N LEU A 193 0.06 -4.88 -5.19
CA LEU A 193 0.83 -5.79 -4.31
C LEU A 193 0.62 -7.26 -4.65
N VAL A 194 -0.59 -7.66 -5.05
CA VAL A 194 -0.93 -9.08 -5.33
C VAL A 194 -0.71 -9.48 -6.79
N GLN A 195 -0.62 -8.54 -7.71
CA GLN A 195 -0.44 -8.80 -9.13
C GLN A 195 0.69 -9.79 -9.45
N PRO A 196 1.92 -9.68 -8.89
CA PRO A 196 2.99 -10.63 -9.15
C PRO A 196 2.67 -12.04 -8.62
N ARG A 197 1.95 -12.16 -7.50
CA ARG A 197 1.55 -13.42 -6.90
C ARG A 197 0.44 -14.11 -7.67
N MET A 198 -0.50 -13.32 -8.20
CA MET A 198 -1.52 -13.84 -9.12
C MET A 198 -0.89 -14.35 -10.40
N ALA A 199 0.07 -13.63 -10.98
CA ALA A 199 0.82 -14.08 -12.16
C ALA A 199 1.63 -15.36 -11.89
N ALA A 200 2.17 -15.53 -10.67
CA ALA A 200 2.85 -16.74 -10.24
C ALA A 200 1.89 -17.89 -9.86
N GLY A 201 0.59 -17.65 -9.80
CA GLY A 201 -0.42 -18.65 -9.43
C GLY A 201 -0.47 -19.01 -7.95
N THR A 202 0.19 -18.24 -7.07
CA THR A 202 0.16 -18.46 -5.60
C THR A 202 -1.06 -17.83 -4.94
N LEU A 203 -1.67 -16.84 -5.59
CA LEU A 203 -2.94 -16.23 -5.21
C LEU A 203 -3.91 -16.21 -6.40
N VAL A 204 -5.18 -16.18 -6.09
CA VAL A 204 -6.25 -15.93 -7.06
C VAL A 204 -7.16 -14.83 -6.54
N GLU A 205 -7.63 -14.00 -7.44
CA GLU A 205 -8.72 -13.07 -7.17
C GLU A 205 -10.00 -13.89 -6.95
N MET A 206 -10.79 -13.57 -5.92
CA MET A 206 -12.01 -14.31 -5.61
C MET A 206 -13.05 -14.07 -6.71
N PRO A 207 -13.50 -15.13 -7.40
CA PRO A 207 -14.47 -14.98 -8.48
C PRO A 207 -15.90 -14.90 -7.91
N PHE A 208 -16.53 -13.73 -7.94
CA PHE A 208 -17.90 -13.53 -7.45
C PHE A 208 -18.94 -13.60 -8.55
N GLU A 209 -20.09 -14.23 -8.24
CA GLU A 209 -21.21 -14.38 -9.18
C GLU A 209 -21.94 -13.05 -9.41
N ASN A 210 -22.16 -12.27 -8.34
CA ASN A 210 -23.01 -11.08 -8.34
C ASN A 210 -22.34 -9.81 -7.81
N LEU A 211 -21.04 -9.86 -7.57
CA LEU A 211 -20.26 -8.74 -7.02
C LEU A 211 -19.05 -8.49 -7.91
N SER A 212 -18.76 -7.22 -8.18
CA SER A 212 -17.45 -6.86 -8.70
C SER A 212 -16.43 -7.02 -7.60
N ASN A 213 -15.36 -7.79 -7.85
CA ASN A 213 -14.25 -7.88 -6.91
C ASN A 213 -13.32 -6.69 -7.13
N GLY A 214 -13.52 -5.65 -6.36
CA GLY A 214 -12.65 -4.48 -6.38
C GLY A 214 -13.34 -3.30 -5.69
N ALA A 215 -12.59 -2.68 -4.78
CA ALA A 215 -12.94 -1.41 -4.16
C ALA A 215 -11.89 -0.39 -4.57
N ALA A 216 -12.26 0.59 -5.38
CA ALA A 216 -11.41 1.72 -5.70
C ALA A 216 -11.47 2.71 -4.53
N LEU A 217 -10.30 3.09 -4.02
CA LEU A 217 -10.16 4.10 -2.98
C LEU A 217 -9.33 5.25 -3.53
N TRP A 218 -9.74 6.47 -3.26
CA TRP A 218 -8.96 7.66 -3.57
C TRP A 218 -7.73 7.72 -2.67
N VAL A 219 -6.64 8.23 -3.22
CA VAL A 219 -5.37 8.41 -2.52
C VAL A 219 -5.13 9.90 -2.38
N ASP A 220 -4.98 10.36 -1.15
CA ASP A 220 -4.76 11.74 -0.77
C ASP A 220 -3.33 11.95 -0.23
N VAL A 221 -2.80 13.15 -0.46
CA VAL A 221 -1.56 13.65 0.12
C VAL A 221 -1.79 15.01 0.77
#